data_03ee13a1f799f21af3fb0c38c632cd74
#
_entry.id   03ee13a1f799f21af3fb0c38c632cd74
#
_cell.length_a   1.000
_cell.length_b   1.000
_cell.length_c   1.000
_cell.angle_alpha   90.00
_cell.angle_beta   90.00
_cell.angle_gamma   90.00
#
_symmetry.space_group_name_H-M   'P 1'
#
loop_
_entity.id
_entity.type
_entity.pdbx_description
1 polymer ?
#
loop_
_entity_poly.entity_id
_entity_poly.type
_entity_poly.pdbx_seq_one_letter_code
_entity_poly.pdbx_strand_id
1 'polypeptide(L)'
;MRSSASSVQSTRMMDRFLRVAESDGFAALLTKEWDSDGLSDIEKTQITYYVAMLIHNAGDAYRQWQLGVTGEVEFMTALSALRSGIMNNHTARSVWAINRDHYGRSFASKFEEVVYPEGFSTKPEENLLYKQSS
;
A
#
# COMPACT_ATOMS: atom_id res chain seq x y z
N MET A 1 -14.29 -10.71 21.31
CA MET A 1 -13.58 -11.20 20.40
C MET A 1 -13.84 -10.89 19.03
N ARG A 2 -14.41 -9.86 18.83
CA ARG A 2 -14.59 -9.38 17.58
C ARG A 2 -13.33 -9.38 16.80
N SER A 3 -13.32 -9.38 15.60
CA SER A 3 -12.22 -9.22 14.68
C SER A 3 -11.20 -10.35 14.68
N SER A 4 -11.52 -11.51 15.19
CA SER A 4 -10.55 -12.60 15.16
C SER A 4 -10.24 -13.04 13.74
N ALA A 5 -11.22 -13.02 12.83
CA ALA A 5 -10.95 -13.34 11.43
C ALA A 5 -10.01 -12.32 10.81
N SER A 6 -10.21 -11.04 11.15
CA SER A 6 -9.36 -9.98 10.65
C SER A 6 -7.93 -10.12 11.17
N SER A 7 -7.77 -10.49 12.44
CA SER A 7 -6.45 -10.69 13.02
C SER A 7 -5.71 -11.85 12.35
N VAL A 8 -6.44 -12.93 12.06
CA VAL A 8 -5.83 -14.07 11.39
C VAL A 8 -5.36 -13.67 10.00
N GLN A 9 -6.16 -12.90 9.28
CA GLN A 9 -5.77 -12.45 7.96
C GLN A 9 -4.57 -11.54 7.99
N SER A 10 -4.49 -10.63 8.95
CA SER A 10 -3.34 -9.76 9.10
C SER A 10 -2.08 -10.57 9.38
N THR A 11 -2.18 -11.59 10.21
CA THR A 11 -1.06 -12.46 10.53
C THR A 11 -0.57 -13.20 9.29
N ARG A 12 -1.50 -13.72 8.49
CA ARG A 12 -1.14 -14.43 7.27
C ARG A 12 -0.43 -13.50 6.27
N MET A 13 -0.92 -12.29 6.13
CA MET A 13 -0.29 -11.34 5.24
C MET A 13 1.10 -10.97 5.73
N MET A 14 1.25 -10.78 7.02
CA MET A 14 2.55 -10.46 7.60
C MET A 14 3.52 -11.62 7.39
N ASP A 15 3.06 -12.86 7.58
CA ASP A 15 3.90 -14.03 7.33
C ASP A 15 4.41 -14.07 5.91
N ARG A 16 3.53 -13.80 4.95
CA ARG A 16 3.94 -13.76 3.55
C ARG A 16 4.97 -12.69 3.30
N PHE A 17 4.74 -11.51 3.85
CA PHE A 17 5.68 -10.41 3.69
C PHE A 17 7.03 -10.77 4.29
N LEU A 18 7.03 -11.35 5.48
CA LEU A 18 8.30 -11.70 6.13
C LEU A 18 9.09 -12.72 5.32
N ARG A 19 8.41 -13.70 4.73
CA ARG A 19 9.10 -14.68 3.89
C ARG A 19 9.74 -14.01 2.68
N VAL A 20 9.02 -13.09 2.07
CA VAL A 20 9.55 -12.37 0.92
C VAL A 20 10.72 -11.48 1.37
N ALA A 21 10.56 -10.80 2.50
CA ALA A 21 11.57 -9.86 2.97
C ALA A 21 12.85 -10.55 3.41
N GLU A 22 12.78 -11.82 3.79
CA GLU A 22 13.96 -12.55 4.22
C GLU A 22 14.86 -12.96 3.06
N SER A 23 14.37 -12.84 1.84
CA SER A 23 15.18 -13.22 0.68
C SER A 23 16.14 -12.09 0.33
N ASP A 24 17.34 -12.46 -0.12
CA ASP A 24 18.30 -11.49 -0.61
C ASP A 24 17.75 -10.75 -1.81
N GLY A 25 16.93 -11.43 -2.59
CA GLY A 25 16.32 -10.83 -3.76
C GLY A 25 15.40 -9.67 -3.42
N PHE A 26 14.68 -9.77 -2.30
CA PHE A 26 13.79 -8.69 -1.91
C PHE A 26 14.58 -7.46 -1.45
N ALA A 27 15.66 -7.68 -0.70
CA ALA A 27 16.49 -6.56 -0.28
C ALA A 27 17.04 -5.81 -1.49
N ALA A 28 17.49 -6.54 -2.51
CA ALA A 28 17.96 -5.91 -3.74
C ALA A 28 16.81 -5.20 -4.46
N LEU A 29 15.61 -5.75 -4.41
CA LEU A 29 14.47 -5.17 -5.07
C LEU A 29 14.12 -3.80 -4.50
N LEU A 30 14.31 -3.59 -3.22
CA LEU A 30 13.98 -2.31 -2.61
C LEU A 30 14.84 -1.16 -3.14
N THR A 31 15.95 -1.49 -3.81
CA THR A 31 16.82 -0.46 -4.38
C THR A 31 16.55 -0.22 -5.86
N LYS A 32 15.63 -0.97 -6.47
CA LYS A 32 15.32 -0.84 -7.89
C LYS A 32 14.18 0.13 -8.11
N GLU A 33 14.11 0.67 -9.32
CA GLU A 33 12.95 1.45 -9.73
C GLU A 33 11.82 0.50 -10.09
N TRP A 34 10.71 0.67 -9.42
CA TRP A 34 9.60 -0.26 -9.57
C TRP A 34 8.82 -0.11 -10.86
N ASP A 35 9.08 0.96 -11.61
CA ASP A 35 8.45 1.14 -12.92
C ASP A 35 9.34 0.66 -14.06
N SER A 36 10.50 0.13 -13.73
CA SER A 36 11.45 -0.27 -14.75
C SER A 36 10.99 -1.54 -15.45
N ASP A 37 11.28 -1.62 -16.74
CA ASP A 37 10.95 -2.80 -17.53
C ASP A 37 11.83 -4.00 -17.18
N GLY A 38 12.86 -3.78 -16.39
CA GLY A 38 13.78 -4.85 -16.03
C GLY A 38 13.33 -5.73 -14.88
N LEU A 39 12.13 -5.51 -14.34
CA LEU A 39 11.65 -6.33 -13.25
C LEU A 39 11.17 -7.69 -13.75
N SER A 40 11.60 -8.76 -13.07
CA SER A 40 11.12 -10.10 -13.38
C SER A 40 9.71 -10.28 -12.83
N ASP A 41 9.06 -11.36 -13.26
CA ASP A 41 7.72 -11.68 -12.75
C ASP A 41 7.74 -11.91 -11.24
N ILE A 42 8.81 -12.53 -10.74
CA ILE A 42 8.95 -12.75 -9.31
C ILE A 42 9.06 -11.42 -8.59
N GLU A 43 9.85 -10.50 -9.13
CA GLU A 43 10.01 -9.19 -8.51
C GLU A 43 8.71 -8.40 -8.52
N LYS A 44 7.94 -8.48 -9.60
CA LYS A 44 6.63 -7.83 -9.65
C LYS A 44 5.69 -8.39 -8.61
N THR A 45 5.72 -9.70 -8.43
CA THR A 45 4.90 -10.33 -7.40
C THR A 45 5.31 -9.87 -6.00
N GLN A 46 6.62 -9.78 -5.75
CA GLN A 46 7.11 -9.31 -4.46
C GLN A 46 6.66 -7.88 -4.17
N ILE A 47 6.74 -7.01 -5.17
CA ILE A 47 6.27 -5.62 -5.01
C ILE A 47 4.77 -5.59 -4.72
N THR A 48 4.01 -6.40 -5.44
CA THR A 48 2.56 -6.44 -5.26
C THR A 48 2.21 -6.83 -3.83
N TYR A 49 2.84 -7.87 -3.30
CA TYR A 49 2.58 -8.28 -1.92
C TYR A 49 3.01 -7.21 -0.92
N TYR A 50 4.15 -6.60 -1.15
CA TYR A 50 4.65 -5.57 -0.26
C TYR A 50 3.69 -4.38 -0.20
N VAL A 51 3.26 -3.89 -1.36
CA VAL A 51 2.34 -2.77 -1.44
C VAL A 51 0.99 -3.14 -0.82
N ALA A 52 0.49 -4.33 -1.11
CA ALA A 52 -0.78 -4.77 -0.53
C ALA A 52 -0.71 -4.82 1.00
N MET A 53 0.42 -5.25 1.53
CA MET A 53 0.62 -5.30 2.97
C MET A 53 0.62 -3.89 3.57
N LEU A 54 1.26 -2.94 2.90
CA LEU A 54 1.27 -1.55 3.39
C LEU A 54 -0.14 -0.97 3.39
N ILE A 55 -0.91 -1.23 2.35
CA ILE A 55 -2.29 -0.77 2.28
C ILE A 55 -3.11 -1.41 3.39
N HIS A 56 -2.92 -2.70 3.59
CA HIS A 56 -3.65 -3.43 4.63
C HIS A 56 -3.35 -2.86 6.01
N ASN A 57 -2.09 -2.55 6.28
CA ASN A 57 -1.73 -1.96 7.56
C ASN A 57 -2.41 -0.62 7.78
N ALA A 58 -2.49 0.19 6.73
CA ALA A 58 -3.17 1.48 6.83
C ALA A 58 -4.65 1.29 7.07
N GLY A 59 -5.27 0.33 6.39
CA GLY A 59 -6.68 0.02 6.58
C GLY A 59 -6.98 -0.46 7.98
N ASP A 60 -6.07 -1.26 8.52
CA ASP A 60 -6.22 -1.76 9.87
C ASP A 60 -6.09 -0.62 10.90
N ALA A 61 -5.15 0.29 10.68
CA ALA A 61 -5.00 1.45 11.54
C ALA A 61 -6.25 2.33 11.50
N TYR A 62 -6.85 2.47 10.32
CA TYR A 62 -8.09 3.23 10.20
C TYR A 62 -9.21 2.59 11.01
N ARG A 63 -9.35 1.27 10.89
CA ARG A 63 -10.40 0.57 11.63
C ARG A 63 -10.19 0.68 13.13
N GLN A 64 -8.94 0.57 13.59
CA GLN A 64 -8.64 0.70 15.01
C GLN A 64 -9.04 2.08 15.52
N TRP A 65 -8.80 3.11 14.71
CA TRP A 65 -9.22 4.45 15.06
C TRP A 65 -10.73 4.56 15.11
N GLN A 66 -11.42 4.02 14.12
CA GLN A 66 -12.88 4.07 14.12
C GLN A 66 -13.49 3.33 15.29
N LEU A 67 -12.82 2.30 15.77
CA LEU A 67 -13.30 1.55 16.93
C LEU A 67 -12.90 2.17 18.27
N GLY A 68 -12.14 3.27 18.22
CA GLY A 68 -11.72 3.94 19.45
C GLY A 68 -10.55 3.29 20.15
N VAL A 69 -9.89 2.33 19.51
CA VAL A 69 -8.74 1.63 20.10
C VAL A 69 -7.50 2.48 20.04
N THR A 70 -7.32 3.18 18.93
CA THR A 70 -6.19 4.10 18.74
C THR A 70 -6.72 5.46 18.34
N GLY A 71 -5.83 6.43 18.19
CA GLY A 71 -6.21 7.77 17.79
C GLY A 71 -5.91 8.07 16.34
N GLU A 72 -6.32 9.25 15.92
CA GLU A 72 -6.07 9.68 14.55
C GLU A 72 -4.59 9.78 14.24
N VAL A 73 -3.77 10.07 15.25
CA VAL A 73 -2.33 10.24 15.06
C VAL A 73 -1.71 8.96 14.51
N GLU A 74 -2.10 7.81 15.07
CA GLU A 74 -1.56 6.53 14.60
C GLU A 74 -1.92 6.28 13.16
N PHE A 75 -3.17 6.58 12.79
CA PHE A 75 -3.61 6.41 11.42
C PHE A 75 -2.85 7.34 10.47
N MET A 76 -2.76 8.60 10.82
CA MET A 76 -2.07 9.59 9.98
C MET A 76 -0.59 9.27 9.84
N THR A 77 0.02 8.72 10.90
CA THR A 77 1.42 8.32 10.83
C THR A 77 1.60 7.21 9.81
N ALA A 78 0.69 6.22 9.80
CA ALA A 78 0.76 5.14 8.83
C ALA A 78 0.64 5.67 7.40
N LEU A 79 -0.27 6.60 7.17
CA LEU A 79 -0.44 7.18 5.84
C LEU A 79 0.77 8.02 5.42
N SER A 80 1.31 8.78 6.36
CA SER A 80 2.46 9.65 6.05
C SER A 80 3.67 8.84 5.63
N ALA A 81 3.84 7.67 6.21
CA ALA A 81 4.94 6.80 5.81
C ALA A 81 4.81 6.38 4.34
N LEU A 82 3.58 6.21 3.87
CA LEU A 82 3.35 5.84 2.47
C LEU A 82 3.52 7.03 1.52
N ARG A 83 3.35 8.22 2.03
CA ARG A 83 3.46 9.43 1.22
C ARG A 83 4.90 9.69 0.76
N SER A 84 5.87 9.04 1.36
CA SER A 84 7.28 9.30 1.08
C SER A 84 7.73 8.89 -0.33
N GLY A 85 6.81 8.40 -1.16
CA GLY A 85 7.11 8.09 -2.54
C GLY A 85 7.00 6.64 -2.92
N ILE A 86 6.92 5.76 -1.93
CA ILE A 86 6.85 4.32 -2.19
C ILE A 86 5.58 3.96 -2.96
N MET A 87 4.54 4.77 -2.83
CA MET A 87 3.28 4.54 -3.54
C MET A 87 3.18 5.30 -4.86
N ASN A 88 4.21 6.04 -5.24
CA ASN A 88 4.15 6.86 -6.45
C ASN A 88 4.84 6.17 -7.62
N ASN A 89 4.30 5.04 -8.02
CA ASN A 89 4.74 4.31 -9.20
C ASN A 89 3.55 3.54 -9.74
N HIS A 90 3.66 3.08 -10.98
CA HIS A 90 2.54 2.41 -11.65
C HIS A 90 2.11 1.15 -10.92
N THR A 91 3.07 0.38 -10.44
CA THR A 91 2.73 -0.88 -9.75
C THR A 91 1.92 -0.61 -8.49
N ALA A 92 2.39 0.30 -7.66
CA ALA A 92 1.69 0.62 -6.41
C ALA A 92 0.32 1.24 -6.68
N ARG A 93 0.24 2.15 -7.66
CA ARG A 93 -1.04 2.75 -8.02
C ARG A 93 -2.02 1.70 -8.53
N SER A 94 -1.54 0.72 -9.31
CA SER A 94 -2.39 -0.36 -9.79
C SER A 94 -2.91 -1.23 -8.66
N VAL A 95 -2.04 -1.55 -7.70
CA VAL A 95 -2.46 -2.34 -6.54
C VAL A 95 -3.51 -1.57 -5.74
N TRP A 96 -3.31 -0.28 -5.54
CA TRP A 96 -4.29 0.53 -4.83
C TRP A 96 -5.62 0.58 -5.58
N ALA A 97 -5.58 0.78 -6.90
CA ALA A 97 -6.78 0.85 -7.72
C ALA A 97 -7.64 -0.41 -7.57
N ILE A 98 -6.97 -1.57 -7.50
CA ILE A 98 -7.69 -2.85 -7.36
C ILE A 98 -8.27 -2.99 -5.96
N ASN A 99 -7.58 -2.49 -4.95
CA ASN A 99 -7.94 -2.75 -3.56
C ASN A 99 -8.78 -1.66 -2.91
N ARG A 100 -8.86 -0.48 -3.51
CA ARG A 100 -9.48 0.67 -2.84
C ARG A 100 -10.92 0.43 -2.44
N ASP A 101 -11.68 -0.28 -3.26
CA ASP A 101 -13.11 -0.51 -2.97
C ASP A 101 -13.29 -1.47 -1.81
N HIS A 102 -12.29 -2.26 -1.52
CA HIS A 102 -12.33 -3.23 -0.45
C HIS A 102 -12.41 -2.57 0.92
N TYR A 103 -11.85 -1.39 1.06
CA TYR A 103 -11.72 -0.71 2.35
C TYR A 103 -12.80 0.34 2.58
N GLY A 104 -13.66 0.54 1.60
CA GLY A 104 -14.74 1.50 1.75
C GLY A 104 -14.33 2.92 1.35
N ARG A 105 -15.36 3.70 1.05
CA ARG A 105 -15.15 5.04 0.50
C ARG A 105 -14.47 6.00 1.47
N SER A 106 -14.83 5.89 2.74
CA SER A 106 -14.28 6.81 3.73
C SER A 106 -12.77 6.64 3.88
N PHE A 107 -12.31 5.39 3.99
CA PHE A 107 -10.87 5.14 4.05
C PHE A 107 -10.20 5.52 2.76
N ALA A 108 -10.79 5.15 1.62
CA ALA A 108 -10.17 5.43 0.33
C ALA A 108 -9.98 6.93 0.13
N SER A 109 -10.97 7.71 0.52
CA SER A 109 -10.90 9.16 0.39
C SER A 109 -9.74 9.74 1.21
N LYS A 110 -9.62 9.30 2.45
CA LYS A 110 -8.54 9.79 3.31
C LYS A 110 -7.18 9.30 2.83
N PHE A 111 -7.11 8.06 2.40
CA PHE A 111 -5.87 7.50 1.87
C PHE A 111 -5.37 8.33 0.69
N GLU A 112 -6.25 8.57 -0.26
CA GLU A 112 -5.85 9.29 -1.48
C GLU A 112 -5.53 10.75 -1.19
N GLU A 113 -6.22 11.35 -0.24
CA GLU A 113 -5.94 12.73 0.13
C GLU A 113 -4.52 12.90 0.66
N VAL A 114 -4.05 11.95 1.44
CA VAL A 114 -2.73 12.03 2.06
C VAL A 114 -1.64 11.45 1.16
N VAL A 115 -1.89 10.28 0.59
CA VAL A 115 -0.86 9.55 -0.15
C VAL A 115 -0.72 10.07 -1.57
N TYR A 116 -1.80 10.48 -2.17
CA TYR A 116 -1.81 11.01 -3.54
C TYR A 116 -2.38 12.43 -3.55
N PRO A 117 -1.68 13.38 -2.93
CA PRO A 117 -2.24 14.74 -2.81
C PRO A 117 -2.47 15.42 -4.15
N GLU A 118 -1.78 15.02 -5.20
CA GLU A 118 -2.01 15.57 -6.52
C GLU A 118 -3.19 14.94 -7.23
N GLY A 119 -3.75 13.88 -6.64
CA GLY A 119 -4.93 13.25 -7.19
C GLY A 119 -4.68 11.81 -7.58
N PHE A 120 -5.75 11.04 -7.62
CA PHE A 120 -5.72 9.64 -8.02
C PHE A 120 -6.93 9.36 -8.91
N SER A 121 -6.73 8.57 -9.95
CA SER A 121 -7.79 8.13 -10.83
C SER A 121 -7.72 6.63 -11.03
N THR A 122 -8.88 5.99 -11.22
CA THR A 122 -8.90 4.57 -11.55
C THR A 122 -8.60 4.32 -13.03
N LYS A 123 -8.47 5.36 -13.82
CA LYS A 123 -8.07 5.24 -15.22
C LYS A 123 -6.55 5.28 -15.29
N PRO A 124 -5.92 4.21 -15.82
CA PRO A 124 -4.45 4.13 -15.79
C PRO A 124 -3.75 5.33 -16.41
N GLU A 125 -4.31 5.88 -17.49
CA GLU A 125 -3.64 6.97 -18.18
C GLU A 125 -3.66 8.27 -17.37
N GLU A 126 -4.55 8.37 -16.39
CA GLU A 126 -4.64 9.57 -15.56
C GLU A 126 -3.76 9.49 -14.32
N ASN A 127 -3.11 8.37 -14.12
CA ASN A 127 -2.24 8.17 -12.98
C ASN A 127 -0.77 8.18 -13.37
N LEU A 128 -0.44 8.96 -14.38
CA LEU A 128 0.95 9.12 -14.76
C LEU A 128 1.72 9.75 -13.62
N LEU A 129 2.97 9.37 -13.50
CA LEU A 129 3.79 9.88 -12.43
C LEU A 129 4.12 11.35 -12.69
N TYR A 130 3.91 12.16 -11.70
CA TYR A 130 4.09 13.61 -11.88
C TYR A 130 5.51 13.98 -12.20
N LYS A 131 6.46 13.26 -11.65
CA LYS A 131 7.85 13.52 -11.94
C LYS A 131 8.20 13.25 -13.39
N GLN A 132 7.38 12.48 -14.07
CA GLN A 132 7.61 12.19 -15.48
C GLN A 132 7.12 13.30 -16.37
N SER A 133 6.22 14.11 -15.87
CA SER A 133 5.66 15.18 -16.67
C SER A 133 6.42 16.48 -16.53
N SER A 134 7.42 16.48 -15.72
CA SER A 134 8.24 17.69 -15.52
C SER A 134 9.37 17.78 -16.52
#